data_82baf6ec0889419605b7352cb16243f8
#
_entry.id   82baf6ec0889419605b7352cb16243f8
#
_cell.length_a   1.000
_cell.length_b   1.000
_cell.length_c   1.000
_cell.angle_alpha   90.00
_cell.angle_beta   90.00
_cell.angle_gamma   90.00
#
_symmetry.space_group_name_H-M   'P 1'
#
loop_
_entity.id
_entity.type
_entity.pdbx_description
1 polymer ?
#
loop_
_entity_poly.entity_id
_entity_poly.type
_entity_poly.pdbx_seq_one_letter_code
_entity_poly.pdbx_strand_id
1 'polypeptide(L)'
;MLRREVHARHEGLHFDGVDETRETRLNRFRREHFRGIEFNLDLREKIGQLGFIAALSGFRSIVADALFIQAHVAWERTEWGRVLLLFQHITTLQPRAILFWDMAAWHMAWNASVAAMNDGTQPRLALRVKAQREYFALGKDFLERGIRNNPDRPELYEALARLYKEKYKDHERASEFFAKAAALPGAPSYERRFSAYELSYCEGREREAYERLRQFYDEGEKQRLPTMISRLKFLEDKLGIPQDRRIPDAEPSKR
;
A
#
# COMPACT_ATOMS: atom_id res chain seq x y z
N MET A 1 58.27 33.04 38.59
CA MET A 1 57.56 31.75 38.52
C MET A 1 56.53 31.81 37.40
N LEU A 2 56.83 31.12 36.33
CA LEU A 2 56.25 31.30 35.01
C LEU A 2 54.93 30.54 34.84
N ARG A 3 53.84 31.28 34.59
CA ARG A 3 52.60 30.73 34.03
C ARG A 3 52.80 30.59 32.51
N ARG A 4 52.76 29.36 32.02
CA ARG A 4 52.64 29.09 30.57
C ARG A 4 51.17 29.01 30.22
N GLU A 5 50.72 30.00 29.47
CA GLU A 5 49.44 29.97 28.75
C GLU A 5 49.55 29.01 27.57
N VAL A 6 48.68 28.00 27.56
CA VAL A 6 48.52 27.12 26.41
C VAL A 6 47.39 27.71 25.56
N HIS A 7 47.79 28.37 24.47
CA HIS A 7 46.85 28.74 23.40
C HIS A 7 46.43 27.49 22.65
N ALA A 8 45.24 27.00 22.88
CA ALA A 8 44.57 26.06 21.99
C ALA A 8 44.09 26.80 20.74
N ARG A 9 44.78 26.59 19.64
CA ARG A 9 44.26 26.97 18.32
C ARG A 9 43.08 26.07 17.98
N HIS A 10 41.91 26.62 17.97
CA HIS A 10 40.79 26.07 17.24
C HIS A 10 41.08 26.20 15.74
N GLU A 11 41.62 25.16 15.11
CA GLU A 11 41.56 25.00 13.67
C GLU A 11 40.11 24.66 13.33
N GLY A 12 39.36 25.69 12.88
CA GLY A 12 38.08 25.54 12.23
C GLY A 12 38.27 24.68 10.98
N LEU A 13 37.67 23.52 10.96
CA LEU A 13 37.46 22.75 9.74
C LEU A 13 36.55 23.60 8.84
N HIS A 14 37.20 24.36 7.98
CA HIS A 14 36.56 25.02 6.85
C HIS A 14 36.14 23.91 5.89
N PHE A 15 34.87 23.57 5.85
CA PHE A 15 34.26 22.82 4.77
C PHE A 15 34.10 23.76 3.56
N ASP A 16 35.22 24.18 3.00
CA ASP A 16 35.28 24.83 1.72
C ASP A 16 35.20 23.77 0.63
N GLY A 17 34.12 23.81 -0.13
CA GLY A 17 34.06 23.09 -1.39
C GLY A 17 32.93 22.10 -1.55
N VAL A 18 31.74 22.43 -1.05
CA VAL A 18 30.53 21.89 -1.71
C VAL A 18 30.42 22.65 -3.04
N ASP A 19 30.87 22.00 -4.08
CA ASP A 19 30.88 22.52 -5.44
C ASP A 19 29.44 22.90 -5.83
N GLU A 20 29.09 24.19 -5.73
CA GLU A 20 27.78 24.74 -6.11
C GLU A 20 27.35 24.29 -7.51
N THR A 21 28.33 24.05 -8.40
CA THR A 21 28.07 23.55 -9.74
C THR A 21 27.60 22.10 -9.74
N ARG A 22 28.07 21.30 -8.78
CA ARG A 22 27.69 19.89 -8.62
C ARG A 22 26.31 19.77 -7.99
N GLU A 23 26.00 20.61 -7.01
CA GLU A 23 24.67 20.72 -6.39
C GLU A 23 23.63 21.23 -7.39
N THR A 24 23.97 22.23 -8.18
CA THR A 24 23.12 22.76 -9.24
C THR A 24 22.85 21.72 -10.33
N ARG A 25 23.85 20.93 -10.72
CA ARG A 25 23.71 19.82 -11.69
C ARG A 25 22.83 18.70 -11.15
N LEU A 26 22.99 18.35 -9.87
CA LEU A 26 22.17 17.32 -9.20
C LEU A 26 20.72 17.78 -9.06
N ASN A 27 20.50 19.04 -8.72
CA ASN A 27 19.18 19.63 -8.60
C ASN A 27 18.52 19.83 -9.97
N ARG A 28 19.31 20.17 -11.01
CA ARG A 28 18.83 20.20 -12.39
C ARG A 28 18.50 18.80 -12.88
N PHE A 29 19.35 17.81 -12.62
CA PHE A 29 19.12 16.41 -12.94
C PHE A 29 17.88 15.84 -12.23
N ARG A 30 17.67 16.22 -10.96
CA ARG A 30 16.44 15.87 -10.23
C ARG A 30 15.20 16.51 -10.83
N ARG A 31 15.26 17.76 -11.27
CA ARG A 31 14.14 18.45 -11.92
C ARG A 31 13.82 17.90 -13.31
N GLU A 32 14.83 17.58 -14.10
CA GLU A 32 14.67 17.16 -15.49
C GLU A 32 14.36 15.65 -15.63
N HIS A 33 14.82 14.81 -14.69
CA HIS A 33 14.76 13.37 -14.81
C HIS A 33 14.08 12.67 -13.63
N PHE A 34 13.80 13.39 -12.57
CA PHE A 34 13.15 12.88 -11.37
C PHE A 34 12.10 13.90 -10.95
N ARG A 35 10.92 13.80 -11.55
CA ARG A 35 9.72 14.40 -10.95
C ARG A 35 9.36 13.59 -9.73
N GLY A 36 10.21 13.69 -8.70
CA GLY A 36 9.86 13.27 -7.37
C GLY A 36 8.60 14.01 -6.94
N ILE A 37 7.91 13.49 -5.96
CA ILE A 37 6.74 14.13 -5.37
C ILE A 37 7.17 15.54 -4.95
N GLU A 38 6.85 16.55 -5.77
CA GLU A 38 7.09 17.96 -5.42
C GLU A 38 6.13 18.31 -4.30
N PHE A 39 6.66 18.33 -3.06
CA PHE A 39 5.91 18.83 -1.92
C PHE A 39 5.84 20.35 -2.00
N ASN A 40 4.65 20.87 -2.27
CA ASN A 40 4.38 22.28 -2.13
C ASN A 40 4.35 22.62 -0.62
N LEU A 41 5.47 23.15 -0.10
CA LEU A 41 5.64 23.48 1.32
C LEU A 41 4.61 24.49 1.81
N ASP A 42 4.27 25.50 0.98
CA ASP A 42 3.28 26.53 1.29
C ASP A 42 1.87 25.93 1.45
N LEU A 43 1.53 24.97 0.59
CA LEU A 43 0.26 24.26 0.68
C LEU A 43 0.21 23.41 1.96
N ARG A 44 1.32 22.72 2.29
CA ARG A 44 1.44 21.92 3.50
C ARG A 44 1.23 22.76 4.77
N GLU A 45 1.85 23.95 4.83
CA GLU A 45 1.74 24.85 5.96
C GLU A 45 0.32 25.39 6.12
N LYS A 46 -0.28 25.91 5.03
CA LYS A 46 -1.66 26.42 5.04
C LYS A 46 -2.67 25.36 5.44
N ILE A 47 -2.54 24.15 4.91
CA ILE A 47 -3.46 23.04 5.24
C ILE A 47 -3.22 22.60 6.70
N GLY A 48 -1.98 22.56 7.17
CA GLY A 48 -1.66 22.23 8.56
C GLY A 48 -2.28 23.22 9.55
N GLN A 49 -2.22 24.52 9.26
CA GLN A 49 -2.86 25.56 10.08
C GLN A 49 -4.38 25.43 10.09
N LEU A 50 -5.01 25.23 8.94
CA LEU A 50 -6.47 25.03 8.84
C LEU A 50 -6.90 23.75 9.60
N GLY A 51 -6.14 22.65 9.47
CA GLY A 51 -6.41 21.42 10.18
C GLY A 51 -6.32 21.58 11.70
N PHE A 52 -5.34 22.34 12.20
CA PHE A 52 -5.20 22.66 13.61
C PHE A 52 -6.37 23.48 14.15
N ILE A 53 -6.74 24.56 13.44
CA ILE A 53 -7.88 25.41 13.80
C ILE A 53 -9.19 24.59 13.79
N ALA A 54 -9.39 23.76 12.76
CA ALA A 54 -10.58 22.90 12.67
C ALA A 54 -10.63 21.86 13.80
N ALA A 55 -9.49 21.31 14.18
CA ALA A 55 -9.41 20.37 15.29
C ALA A 55 -9.83 21.00 16.62
N LEU A 56 -9.43 22.24 16.86
CA LEU A 56 -9.82 23.00 18.05
C LEU A 56 -11.29 23.42 18.05
N SER A 57 -11.88 23.68 16.91
CA SER A 57 -13.25 24.20 16.76
C SER A 57 -14.34 23.15 16.54
N GLY A 58 -13.99 21.85 16.53
CA GLY A 58 -14.96 20.77 16.31
C GLY A 58 -15.40 20.57 14.84
N PHE A 59 -14.93 21.38 13.90
CA PHE A 59 -15.28 21.32 12.47
C PHE A 59 -14.42 20.34 11.64
N ARG A 60 -13.81 19.34 12.28
CA ARG A 60 -12.87 18.41 11.62
C ARG A 60 -13.46 17.72 10.38
N SER A 61 -14.73 17.30 10.47
CA SER A 61 -15.39 16.62 9.35
C SER A 61 -15.59 17.56 8.15
N ILE A 62 -16.06 18.77 8.39
CA ILE A 62 -16.31 19.75 7.32
C ILE A 62 -14.98 20.10 6.61
N VAL A 63 -13.90 20.28 7.37
CA VAL A 63 -12.59 20.57 6.76
C VAL A 63 -12.07 19.33 6.01
N ALA A 64 -12.23 18.13 6.56
CA ALA A 64 -11.84 16.90 5.87
C ALA A 64 -12.60 16.73 4.55
N ASP A 65 -13.91 17.01 4.52
CA ASP A 65 -14.74 16.94 3.31
C ASP A 65 -14.31 17.97 2.27
N ALA A 66 -14.02 19.21 2.69
CA ALA A 66 -13.50 20.23 1.79
C ALA A 66 -12.12 19.85 1.20
N LEU A 67 -11.23 19.25 2.01
CA LEU A 67 -9.95 18.74 1.54
C LEU A 67 -10.13 17.53 0.61
N PHE A 68 -11.14 16.69 0.86
CA PHE A 68 -11.45 15.55 0.02
C PHE A 68 -11.91 15.98 -1.39
N ILE A 69 -12.75 17.02 -1.49
CA ILE A 69 -13.11 17.62 -2.79
C ILE A 69 -11.86 18.15 -3.51
N GLN A 70 -10.96 18.82 -2.79
CA GLN A 70 -9.70 19.29 -3.39
C GLN A 70 -8.79 18.13 -3.83
N ALA A 71 -8.79 17.01 -3.08
CA ALA A 71 -8.03 15.81 -3.46
C ALA A 71 -8.59 15.19 -4.75
N HIS A 72 -9.90 15.21 -4.95
CA HIS A 72 -10.54 14.77 -6.18
C HIS A 72 -10.10 15.65 -7.38
N VAL A 73 -10.15 16.98 -7.24
CA VAL A 73 -9.67 17.90 -8.29
C VAL A 73 -8.17 17.71 -8.59
N ALA A 74 -7.35 17.48 -7.56
CA ALA A 74 -5.93 17.18 -7.74
C ALA A 74 -5.70 15.83 -8.46
N TRP A 75 -6.52 14.83 -8.17
CA TRP A 75 -6.50 13.53 -8.85
C TRP A 75 -6.85 13.66 -10.34
N GLU A 76 -7.90 14.39 -10.70
CA GLU A 76 -8.28 14.64 -12.11
C GLU A 76 -7.14 15.31 -12.89
N ARG A 77 -6.34 16.16 -12.21
CA ARG A 77 -5.17 16.83 -12.78
C ARG A 77 -3.88 16.01 -12.70
N THR A 78 -3.95 14.79 -12.16
CA THR A 78 -2.78 13.91 -11.93
C THR A 78 -1.69 14.55 -11.05
N GLU A 79 -2.07 15.47 -10.17
CA GLU A 79 -1.19 16.13 -9.20
C GLU A 79 -0.91 15.23 -7.99
N TRP A 80 -0.19 14.10 -8.19
CA TRP A 80 -0.06 13.03 -7.20
C TRP A 80 0.54 13.46 -5.87
N GLY A 81 1.49 14.39 -5.89
CA GLY A 81 2.05 14.96 -4.66
C GLY A 81 1.01 15.74 -3.85
N ARG A 82 0.11 16.45 -4.52
CA ARG A 82 -1.00 17.17 -3.88
C ARG A 82 -2.05 16.20 -3.35
N VAL A 83 -2.40 15.16 -4.11
CA VAL A 83 -3.30 14.09 -3.66
C VAL A 83 -2.77 13.46 -2.38
N LEU A 84 -1.49 13.07 -2.35
CA LEU A 84 -0.84 12.50 -1.17
C LEU A 84 -0.95 13.43 0.05
N LEU A 85 -0.58 14.70 -0.12
CA LEU A 85 -0.59 15.68 0.97
C LEU A 85 -2.00 15.89 1.53
N LEU A 86 -2.99 16.04 0.65
CA LEU A 86 -4.39 16.21 1.05
C LEU A 86 -4.90 15.01 1.85
N PHE A 87 -4.65 13.78 1.38
CA PHE A 87 -5.06 12.58 2.12
C PHE A 87 -4.32 12.40 3.46
N GLN A 88 -3.06 12.84 3.57
CA GLN A 88 -2.38 12.86 4.87
C GLN A 88 -3.11 13.73 5.89
N HIS A 89 -3.61 14.90 5.47
CA HIS A 89 -4.38 15.78 6.34
C HIS A 89 -5.78 15.24 6.62
N ILE A 90 -6.49 14.74 5.60
CA ILE A 90 -7.82 14.15 5.74
C ILE A 90 -7.80 13.00 6.76
N THR A 91 -6.85 12.08 6.64
CA THR A 91 -6.72 10.94 7.55
C THR A 91 -6.30 11.34 8.97
N THR A 92 -5.60 12.48 9.11
CA THR A 92 -5.28 13.05 10.43
C THR A 92 -6.50 13.69 11.08
N LEU A 93 -7.35 14.37 10.31
CA LEU A 93 -8.58 14.97 10.81
C LEU A 93 -9.66 13.93 11.13
N GLN A 94 -9.74 12.86 10.34
CA GLN A 94 -10.75 11.81 10.41
C GLN A 94 -10.12 10.41 10.56
N PRO A 95 -9.35 10.13 11.63
CA PRO A 95 -8.59 8.88 11.75
C PRO A 95 -9.48 7.63 11.88
N ARG A 96 -10.76 7.79 12.25
CA ARG A 96 -11.72 6.68 12.34
C ARG A 96 -12.52 6.44 11.04
N ALA A 97 -12.41 7.32 10.05
CA ALA A 97 -13.08 7.16 8.76
C ALA A 97 -12.23 6.25 7.84
N ILE A 98 -12.53 4.95 7.84
CA ILE A 98 -11.77 3.94 7.08
C ILE A 98 -11.74 4.23 5.58
N LEU A 99 -12.80 4.84 5.04
CA LEU A 99 -12.89 5.21 3.63
C LEU A 99 -11.68 6.06 3.17
N PHE A 100 -11.26 7.02 3.99
CA PHE A 100 -10.16 7.90 3.60
C PHE A 100 -8.80 7.19 3.58
N TRP A 101 -8.60 6.19 4.45
CA TRP A 101 -7.41 5.36 4.44
C TRP A 101 -7.35 4.46 3.19
N ASP A 102 -8.47 3.82 2.87
CA ASP A 102 -8.57 2.95 1.69
C ASP A 102 -8.40 3.75 0.38
N MET A 103 -9.10 4.88 0.25
CA MET A 103 -8.97 5.75 -0.92
C MET A 103 -7.57 6.33 -1.10
N ALA A 104 -6.93 6.77 0.00
CA ALA A 104 -5.55 7.24 -0.04
C ALA A 104 -4.60 6.16 -0.56
N ALA A 105 -4.74 4.96 -0.02
CA ALA A 105 -3.95 3.81 -0.45
C ALA A 105 -4.21 3.45 -1.92
N TRP A 106 -5.47 3.46 -2.34
CA TRP A 106 -5.85 3.18 -3.72
C TRP A 106 -5.28 4.22 -4.69
N HIS A 107 -5.37 5.52 -4.37
CA HIS A 107 -4.79 6.56 -5.20
C HIS A 107 -3.28 6.41 -5.34
N MET A 108 -2.56 6.07 -4.27
CA MET A 108 -1.11 5.89 -4.33
C MET A 108 -0.75 4.58 -5.05
N ALA A 109 -1.23 3.44 -4.55
CA ALA A 109 -0.75 2.14 -5.02
C ALA A 109 -1.33 1.70 -6.38
N TRP A 110 -2.45 2.26 -6.82
CA TRP A 110 -3.05 1.89 -8.12
C TRP A 110 -2.98 3.01 -9.15
N ASN A 111 -3.34 4.25 -8.81
CA ASN A 111 -3.38 5.33 -9.79
C ASN A 111 -2.01 5.98 -10.01
N ALA A 112 -1.40 6.52 -8.95
CA ALA A 112 -0.11 7.21 -9.05
C ALA A 112 1.01 6.25 -9.48
N SER A 113 0.98 5.01 -9.00
CA SER A 113 1.96 4.00 -9.39
C SER A 113 1.90 3.64 -10.88
N VAL A 114 0.70 3.57 -11.46
CA VAL A 114 0.51 3.33 -12.90
C VAL A 114 0.95 4.55 -13.70
N ALA A 115 0.59 5.76 -13.24
CA ALA A 115 1.04 7.00 -13.87
C ALA A 115 2.57 7.10 -13.88
N ALA A 116 3.23 6.78 -12.76
CA ALA A 116 4.70 6.78 -12.66
C ALA A 116 5.35 5.76 -13.60
N MET A 117 4.77 4.56 -13.74
CA MET A 117 5.29 3.55 -14.66
C MET A 117 5.14 3.95 -16.13
N ASN A 118 4.08 4.69 -16.46
CA ASN A 118 3.77 5.14 -17.81
C ASN A 118 4.27 6.56 -18.11
N ASP A 119 5.07 7.16 -17.26
CA ASP A 119 5.61 8.50 -17.48
C ASP A 119 6.58 8.53 -18.67
N GLY A 120 6.07 8.98 -19.81
CA GLY A 120 6.84 9.11 -21.05
C GLY A 120 7.94 10.19 -20.99
N THR A 121 7.90 11.10 -19.99
CA THR A 121 8.93 12.12 -19.79
C THR A 121 10.17 11.57 -19.06
N GLN A 122 10.04 10.40 -18.40
CA GLN A 122 11.15 9.68 -17.78
C GLN A 122 11.63 8.55 -18.70
N PRO A 123 12.75 8.74 -19.44
CA PRO A 123 13.22 7.74 -20.41
C PRO A 123 13.77 6.47 -19.76
N ARG A 124 14.20 6.54 -18.50
CA ARG A 124 14.86 5.41 -17.81
C ARG A 124 13.83 4.53 -17.12
N LEU A 125 13.62 3.32 -17.65
CA LEU A 125 12.71 2.32 -17.07
C LEU A 125 12.98 2.06 -15.58
N ALA A 126 14.24 1.95 -15.17
CA ALA A 126 14.60 1.71 -13.78
C ALA A 126 14.10 2.81 -12.83
N LEU A 127 14.07 4.07 -13.27
CA LEU A 127 13.54 5.18 -12.47
C LEU A 127 12.01 5.14 -12.40
N ARG A 128 11.35 4.76 -13.49
CA ARG A 128 9.88 4.56 -13.49
C ARG A 128 9.47 3.43 -12.54
N VAL A 129 10.20 2.30 -12.59
CA VAL A 129 9.98 1.16 -11.66
C VAL A 129 10.23 1.58 -10.21
N LYS A 130 11.28 2.36 -9.95
CA LYS A 130 11.56 2.88 -8.61
C LYS A 130 10.41 3.76 -8.11
N ALA A 131 9.97 4.74 -8.91
CA ALA A 131 8.86 5.62 -8.55
C ALA A 131 7.55 4.83 -8.33
N GLN A 132 7.27 3.83 -9.16
CA GLN A 132 6.13 2.94 -8.98
C GLN A 132 6.17 2.24 -7.62
N ARG A 133 7.33 1.69 -7.22
CA ARG A 133 7.50 1.01 -5.92
C ARG A 133 7.36 1.97 -4.74
N GLU A 134 7.81 3.20 -4.87
CA GLU A 134 7.62 4.25 -3.87
C GLU A 134 6.13 4.54 -3.65
N TYR A 135 5.33 4.60 -4.71
CA TYR A 135 3.89 4.74 -4.60
C TYR A 135 3.21 3.51 -3.98
N PHE A 136 3.68 2.30 -4.24
CA PHE A 136 3.21 1.11 -3.51
C PHE A 136 3.48 1.23 -2.01
N ALA A 137 4.68 1.69 -1.63
CA ALA A 137 5.04 1.88 -0.23
C ALA A 137 4.19 2.95 0.45
N LEU A 138 3.85 4.05 -0.23
CA LEU A 138 2.94 5.08 0.28
C LEU A 138 1.52 4.53 0.49
N GLY A 139 1.00 3.75 -0.45
CA GLY A 139 -0.31 3.10 -0.29
C GLY A 139 -0.31 2.12 0.89
N LYS A 140 0.77 1.34 1.05
CA LYS A 140 0.94 0.44 2.19
C LYS A 140 0.97 1.21 3.52
N ASP A 141 1.71 2.31 3.61
CA ASP A 141 1.78 3.13 4.83
C ASP A 141 0.39 3.66 5.24
N PHE A 142 -0.42 4.12 4.27
CA PHE A 142 -1.79 4.53 4.57
C PHE A 142 -2.62 3.39 5.19
N LEU A 143 -2.58 2.19 4.63
CA LEU A 143 -3.34 1.05 5.17
C LEU A 143 -2.82 0.62 6.55
N GLU A 144 -1.51 0.55 6.75
CA GLU A 144 -0.93 0.21 8.04
C GLU A 144 -1.27 1.25 9.13
N ARG A 145 -1.28 2.53 8.80
CA ARG A 145 -1.73 3.60 9.69
C ARG A 145 -3.24 3.52 9.92
N GLY A 146 -4.00 3.23 8.88
CA GLY A 146 -5.44 3.00 8.96
C GLY A 146 -5.78 1.87 9.94
N ILE A 147 -5.10 0.74 9.84
CA ILE A 147 -5.23 -0.41 10.74
C ILE A 147 -4.87 -0.04 12.19
N ARG A 148 -3.77 0.70 12.40
CA ARG A 148 -3.42 1.15 13.76
C ARG A 148 -4.48 2.03 14.40
N ASN A 149 -5.19 2.84 13.61
CA ASN A 149 -6.28 3.67 14.08
C ASN A 149 -7.62 2.93 14.17
N ASN A 150 -7.81 1.83 13.42
CA ASN A 150 -9.05 1.08 13.31
C ASN A 150 -8.76 -0.44 13.29
N PRO A 151 -8.23 -1.00 14.41
CA PRO A 151 -7.76 -2.39 14.44
C PRO A 151 -8.87 -3.43 14.36
N ASP A 152 -10.10 -3.03 14.55
CA ASP A 152 -11.32 -3.82 14.53
C ASP A 152 -12.03 -3.84 13.16
N ARG A 153 -11.44 -3.23 12.12
CA ARG A 153 -12.08 -3.06 10.81
C ARG A 153 -11.47 -3.99 9.77
N PRO A 154 -12.16 -5.09 9.40
CA PRO A 154 -11.66 -6.10 8.46
C PRO A 154 -11.35 -5.52 7.08
N GLU A 155 -12.07 -4.48 6.65
CA GLU A 155 -11.92 -3.87 5.32
C GLU A 155 -10.50 -3.35 5.06
N LEU A 156 -9.83 -2.83 6.09
CA LEU A 156 -8.46 -2.33 5.95
C LEU A 156 -7.43 -3.45 5.85
N TYR A 157 -7.66 -4.56 6.54
CA TYR A 157 -6.82 -5.76 6.41
C TYR A 157 -6.99 -6.40 5.03
N GLU A 158 -8.22 -6.48 4.52
CA GLU A 158 -8.51 -6.91 3.15
C GLU A 158 -7.81 -6.03 2.12
N ALA A 159 -7.90 -4.72 2.26
CA ALA A 159 -7.25 -3.77 1.35
C ALA A 159 -5.72 -3.98 1.35
N LEU A 160 -5.11 -4.21 2.52
CA LEU A 160 -3.69 -4.50 2.63
C LEU A 160 -3.31 -5.86 2.05
N ALA A 161 -4.16 -6.88 2.24
CA ALA A 161 -3.99 -8.19 1.60
C ALA A 161 -4.00 -8.08 0.07
N ARG A 162 -4.96 -7.34 -0.48
CA ARG A 162 -5.04 -7.06 -1.94
C ARG A 162 -3.80 -6.33 -2.44
N LEU A 163 -3.27 -5.38 -1.67
CA LEU A 163 -2.06 -4.67 -2.04
C LEU A 163 -0.85 -5.61 -2.10
N TYR A 164 -0.67 -6.50 -1.12
CA TYR A 164 0.39 -7.51 -1.15
C TYR A 164 0.25 -8.45 -2.35
N LYS A 165 -0.95 -8.99 -2.59
CA LYS A 165 -1.26 -9.84 -3.73
C LYS A 165 -0.97 -9.17 -5.07
N GLU A 166 -1.52 -7.97 -5.29
CA GLU A 166 -1.55 -7.37 -6.62
C GLU A 166 -0.29 -6.58 -6.96
N LYS A 167 0.30 -5.87 -5.98
CA LYS A 167 1.42 -4.97 -6.21
C LYS A 167 2.76 -5.57 -5.84
N TYR A 168 2.84 -6.25 -4.71
CA TYR A 168 4.07 -6.90 -4.27
C TYR A 168 4.23 -8.33 -4.78
N LYS A 169 3.13 -8.97 -5.24
CA LYS A 169 3.09 -10.40 -5.59
C LYS A 169 3.54 -11.30 -4.43
N ASP A 170 3.30 -10.84 -3.21
CA ASP A 170 3.61 -11.52 -1.96
C ASP A 170 2.36 -12.25 -1.47
N HIS A 171 2.19 -13.48 -1.95
CA HIS A 171 1.03 -14.30 -1.66
C HIS A 171 1.00 -14.76 -0.19
N GLU A 172 2.15 -14.91 0.44
CA GLU A 172 2.22 -15.31 1.84
C GLU A 172 1.64 -14.22 2.75
N ARG A 173 2.12 -12.97 2.60
CA ARG A 173 1.57 -11.84 3.34
C ARG A 173 0.12 -11.56 2.98
N ALA A 174 -0.26 -11.72 1.71
CA ALA A 174 -1.66 -11.59 1.30
C ALA A 174 -2.55 -12.60 2.05
N SER A 175 -2.13 -13.88 2.11
CA SER A 175 -2.82 -14.92 2.87
C SER A 175 -2.96 -14.56 4.35
N GLU A 176 -1.87 -14.08 4.99
CA GLU A 176 -1.89 -13.67 6.39
C GLU A 176 -2.88 -12.53 6.66
N PHE A 177 -2.91 -11.50 5.81
CA PHE A 177 -3.78 -10.35 6.01
C PHE A 177 -5.25 -10.69 5.72
N PHE A 178 -5.54 -11.54 4.74
CA PHE A 178 -6.90 -12.09 4.56
C PHE A 178 -7.34 -12.93 5.77
N ALA A 179 -6.44 -13.72 6.36
CA ALA A 179 -6.75 -14.46 7.58
C ALA A 179 -7.01 -13.55 8.78
N LYS A 180 -6.24 -12.45 8.92
CA LYS A 180 -6.47 -11.43 9.95
C LYS A 180 -7.81 -10.74 9.75
N ALA A 181 -8.17 -10.37 8.52
CA ALA A 181 -9.48 -9.82 8.20
C ALA A 181 -10.60 -10.79 8.60
N ALA A 182 -10.48 -12.07 8.20
CA ALA A 182 -11.46 -13.12 8.48
C ALA A 182 -11.69 -13.39 9.97
N ALA A 183 -10.71 -13.09 10.82
CA ALA A 183 -10.80 -13.30 12.28
C ALA A 183 -11.55 -12.16 12.99
N LEU A 184 -11.83 -11.04 12.31
CA LEU A 184 -12.49 -9.89 12.92
C LEU A 184 -14.02 -10.00 12.86
N PRO A 185 -14.73 -9.43 13.84
CA PRO A 185 -16.18 -9.37 13.82
C PRO A 185 -16.71 -8.65 12.57
N GLY A 186 -17.75 -9.20 11.95
CA GLY A 186 -18.35 -8.60 10.75
C GLY A 186 -17.58 -8.86 9.45
N ALA A 187 -16.49 -9.61 9.49
CA ALA A 187 -15.74 -9.97 8.29
C ALA A 187 -16.59 -10.76 7.29
N PRO A 188 -16.51 -10.44 6.00
CA PRO A 188 -17.17 -11.23 4.98
C PRO A 188 -16.66 -12.68 4.95
N SER A 189 -17.55 -13.64 4.73
CA SER A 189 -17.20 -15.07 4.75
C SER A 189 -16.17 -15.47 3.67
N TYR A 190 -16.02 -14.69 2.60
CA TYR A 190 -15.07 -14.97 1.53
C TYR A 190 -13.61 -14.73 1.94
N GLU A 191 -13.35 -13.96 2.99
CA GLU A 191 -11.99 -13.67 3.45
C GLU A 191 -11.20 -14.94 3.80
N ARG A 192 -11.86 -15.89 4.46
CA ARG A 192 -11.27 -17.19 4.78
C ARG A 192 -10.83 -17.94 3.51
N ARG A 193 -11.65 -17.88 2.45
CA ARG A 193 -11.30 -18.52 1.16
C ARG A 193 -10.17 -17.80 0.46
N PHE A 194 -10.15 -16.46 0.49
CA PHE A 194 -9.08 -15.68 -0.12
C PHE A 194 -7.74 -15.96 0.56
N SER A 195 -7.71 -16.07 1.88
CA SER A 195 -6.52 -16.53 2.58
C SER A 195 -6.03 -17.89 2.06
N ALA A 196 -6.92 -18.88 1.91
CA ALA A 196 -6.54 -20.20 1.41
C ALA A 196 -6.12 -20.18 -0.08
N TYR A 197 -6.74 -19.32 -0.90
CA TYR A 197 -6.33 -19.14 -2.29
C TYR A 197 -4.91 -18.59 -2.39
N GLU A 198 -4.61 -17.53 -1.64
CA GLU A 198 -3.28 -16.92 -1.68
C GLU A 198 -2.22 -17.89 -1.13
N LEU A 199 -2.53 -18.63 -0.07
CA LEU A 199 -1.65 -19.67 0.47
C LEU A 199 -1.30 -20.74 -0.59
N SER A 200 -2.23 -21.05 -1.48
CA SER A 200 -2.04 -22.06 -2.53
C SER A 200 -1.02 -21.67 -3.61
N TYR A 201 -0.57 -20.41 -3.62
CA TYR A 201 0.51 -19.91 -4.48
C TYR A 201 1.87 -19.89 -3.77
N CYS A 202 1.90 -20.17 -2.46
CA CYS A 202 3.13 -20.17 -1.68
C CYS A 202 3.86 -21.50 -1.80
N GLU A 203 5.13 -21.45 -2.21
CA GLU A 203 5.97 -22.63 -2.29
C GLU A 203 6.23 -23.21 -0.89
N GLY A 204 6.13 -24.54 -0.77
CA GLY A 204 6.27 -25.24 0.51
C GLY A 204 5.02 -25.22 1.40
N ARG A 205 3.94 -24.52 1.00
CA ARG A 205 2.70 -24.45 1.77
C ARG A 205 1.54 -25.21 1.09
N GLU A 206 1.84 -26.01 0.08
CA GLU A 206 0.85 -26.70 -0.75
C GLU A 206 -0.06 -27.63 0.05
N ARG A 207 0.51 -28.38 1.01
CA ARG A 207 -0.24 -29.30 1.86
C ARG A 207 -1.26 -28.56 2.72
N GLU A 208 -0.85 -27.50 3.37
CA GLU A 208 -1.72 -26.67 4.21
C GLU A 208 -2.81 -25.99 3.38
N ALA A 209 -2.45 -25.45 2.22
CA ALA A 209 -3.41 -24.84 1.30
C ALA A 209 -4.46 -25.85 0.83
N TYR A 210 -4.02 -27.07 0.47
CA TYR A 210 -4.91 -28.16 0.07
C TYR A 210 -5.92 -28.51 1.17
N GLU A 211 -5.44 -28.69 2.41
CA GLU A 211 -6.29 -29.05 3.55
C GLU A 211 -7.35 -27.98 3.81
N ARG A 212 -6.95 -26.69 3.79
CA ARG A 212 -7.88 -25.57 3.97
C ARG A 212 -8.91 -25.47 2.84
N LEU A 213 -8.48 -25.60 1.58
CA LEU A 213 -9.39 -25.54 0.44
C LEU A 213 -10.30 -26.76 0.38
N ARG A 214 -9.80 -27.95 0.76
CA ARG A 214 -10.60 -29.17 0.86
C ARG A 214 -11.70 -29.04 1.91
N GLN A 215 -11.39 -28.47 3.06
CA GLN A 215 -12.39 -28.18 4.09
C GLN A 215 -13.54 -27.33 3.54
N PHE A 216 -13.25 -26.24 2.79
CA PHE A 216 -14.29 -25.43 2.15
C PHE A 216 -15.08 -26.22 1.12
N TYR A 217 -14.42 -27.04 0.32
CA TYR A 217 -15.10 -27.88 -0.66
C TYR A 217 -16.11 -28.83 -0.01
N ASP A 218 -15.76 -29.38 1.16
CA ASP A 218 -16.59 -30.32 1.92
C ASP A 218 -17.73 -29.60 2.69
N GLU A 219 -17.66 -28.28 2.90
CA GLU A 219 -18.75 -27.47 3.46
C GLU A 219 -19.99 -27.41 2.54
N GLY A 220 -19.86 -27.74 1.25
CA GLY A 220 -20.98 -27.88 0.32
C GLY A 220 -20.87 -27.06 -0.97
N GLU A 221 -21.89 -27.19 -1.84
CA GLU A 221 -21.88 -26.65 -3.19
C GLU A 221 -21.68 -25.13 -3.27
N LYS A 222 -22.20 -24.38 -2.32
CA LYS A 222 -22.04 -22.91 -2.28
C LYS A 222 -20.58 -22.45 -2.19
N GLN A 223 -19.71 -23.32 -1.70
CA GLN A 223 -18.27 -23.07 -1.59
C GLN A 223 -17.49 -23.55 -2.81
N ARG A 224 -18.06 -24.44 -3.65
CA ARG A 224 -17.40 -25.07 -4.80
C ARG A 224 -17.29 -24.11 -6.00
N LEU A 225 -16.64 -22.99 -5.78
CA LEU A 225 -16.43 -21.97 -6.82
C LEU A 225 -15.38 -22.47 -7.84
N PRO A 226 -15.45 -22.01 -9.10
CA PRO A 226 -14.52 -22.43 -10.16
C PRO A 226 -13.04 -22.25 -9.77
N THR A 227 -12.70 -21.13 -9.15
CA THR A 227 -11.33 -20.87 -8.65
C THR A 227 -10.89 -21.90 -7.62
N MET A 228 -11.78 -22.28 -6.68
CA MET A 228 -11.48 -23.29 -5.68
C MET A 228 -11.20 -24.65 -6.32
N ILE A 229 -12.09 -25.09 -7.20
CA ILE A 229 -11.95 -26.38 -7.92
C ILE A 229 -10.63 -26.40 -8.70
N SER A 230 -10.34 -25.35 -9.44
CA SER A 230 -9.09 -25.24 -10.20
C SER A 230 -7.85 -25.30 -9.30
N ARG A 231 -7.88 -24.62 -8.16
CA ARG A 231 -6.75 -24.63 -7.21
C ARG A 231 -6.59 -25.97 -6.52
N LEU A 232 -7.70 -26.62 -6.12
CA LEU A 232 -7.65 -27.97 -5.54
C LEU A 232 -7.05 -28.98 -6.51
N LYS A 233 -7.50 -29.02 -7.76
CA LYS A 233 -6.95 -29.93 -8.78
C LYS A 233 -5.46 -29.71 -9.01
N PHE A 234 -5.04 -28.45 -9.12
CA PHE A 234 -3.62 -28.11 -9.22
C PHE A 234 -2.80 -28.66 -8.02
N LEU A 235 -3.33 -28.51 -6.80
CA LEU A 235 -2.67 -28.99 -5.58
C LEU A 235 -2.70 -30.52 -5.48
N GLU A 236 -3.77 -31.19 -5.92
CA GLU A 236 -3.88 -32.65 -5.99
C GLU A 236 -2.79 -33.23 -6.90
N ASP A 237 -2.57 -32.62 -8.06
CA ASP A 237 -1.51 -33.03 -8.97
C ASP A 237 -0.12 -32.78 -8.37
N LYS A 238 0.11 -31.57 -7.83
CA LYS A 238 1.40 -31.20 -7.24
C LYS A 238 1.79 -32.05 -6.04
N LEU A 239 0.81 -32.46 -5.22
CA LEU A 239 1.00 -33.26 -4.02
C LEU A 239 0.95 -34.78 -4.29
N GLY A 240 0.65 -35.20 -5.51
CA GLY A 240 0.49 -36.62 -5.86
C GLY A 240 -0.66 -37.28 -5.11
N ILE A 241 -1.78 -36.57 -4.89
CA ILE A 241 -2.94 -37.14 -4.20
C ILE A 241 -3.51 -38.32 -5.02
N PRO A 242 -3.73 -39.50 -4.42
CA PRO A 242 -4.31 -40.64 -5.12
C PRO A 242 -5.69 -40.33 -5.72
N GLN A 243 -6.01 -40.92 -6.85
CA GLN A 243 -7.22 -40.65 -7.62
C GLN A 243 -8.53 -40.86 -6.83
N ASP A 244 -8.55 -41.86 -5.96
CA ASP A 244 -9.68 -42.18 -5.08
C ASP A 244 -9.95 -41.14 -4.00
N ARG A 245 -8.99 -40.22 -3.75
CA ARG A 245 -9.10 -39.15 -2.76
C ARG A 245 -9.26 -37.76 -3.38
N ARG A 246 -9.20 -37.65 -4.71
CA ARG A 246 -9.34 -36.37 -5.43
C ARG A 246 -10.79 -35.91 -5.45
N ILE A 247 -10.97 -34.62 -5.66
CA ILE A 247 -12.29 -34.07 -5.98
C ILE A 247 -12.72 -34.57 -7.37
N PRO A 248 -14.03 -34.82 -7.61
CA PRO A 248 -14.54 -35.19 -8.91
C PRO A 248 -14.13 -34.22 -10.01
N ASP A 249 -13.95 -34.72 -11.21
CA ASP A 249 -13.81 -33.86 -12.36
C ASP A 249 -15.11 -33.07 -12.57
N ALA A 250 -14.99 -31.77 -12.86
CA ALA A 250 -16.17 -30.97 -13.14
C ALA A 250 -16.94 -31.61 -14.29
N GLU A 251 -18.21 -31.97 -14.06
CA GLU A 251 -19.08 -32.36 -15.17
C GLU A 251 -19.08 -31.22 -16.20
N PRO A 252 -18.95 -31.53 -17.49
CA PRO A 252 -19.06 -30.52 -18.53
C PRO A 252 -20.41 -29.84 -18.37
N SER A 253 -20.38 -28.51 -18.13
CA SER A 253 -21.59 -27.70 -18.00
C SER A 253 -22.52 -28.02 -19.15
N LYS A 254 -23.65 -28.63 -18.86
CA LYS A 254 -24.75 -28.76 -19.84
C LYS A 254 -25.18 -27.34 -20.17
N ARG A 255 -24.76 -26.87 -21.37
CA ARG A 255 -25.24 -25.62 -21.96
C ARG A 255 -26.68 -25.79 -22.38
#